data_5c74089ad28833a051cf02d5e73ee492
#
_entry.id   5c74089ad28833a051cf02d5e73ee492
#
_cell.length_a   1.000
_cell.length_b   1.000
_cell.length_c   1.000
_cell.angle_alpha   90.00
_cell.angle_beta   90.00
_cell.angle_gamma   90.00
#
_symmetry.space_group_name_H-M   'P 1'
#
loop_
_entity.id
_entity.type
_entity.pdbx_description
1 polymer ?
#
loop_
_entity_poly.entity_id
_entity_poly.type
_entity_poly.pdbx_seq_one_letter_code
_entity_poly.pdbx_strand_id
1 'polypeptide(L)'
;MEVETSDPGRALDRTREVLEPVFLRSGPGSEWPSLDGWKEALPAWFVDSCVDDRELKDCVLDQWSLRAWVYWFQPDQRAWRWWDAEPFDGKLRVHLLVTERPYLRGALEWLLKVAAA
;
A
#
# COMPACT_ATOMS: atom_id res chain seq x y z
N MET A 1 1.78 -0.86 14.19
CA MET A 1 0.70 -0.20 13.41
C MET A 1 -0.53 -1.09 13.42
N GLU A 2 -1.67 -0.54 13.76
CA GLU A 2 -2.92 -1.30 13.85
C GLU A 2 -4.03 -0.65 13.02
N VAL A 3 -4.84 -1.47 12.38
CA VAL A 3 -5.99 -1.03 11.59
C VAL A 3 -7.24 -1.76 12.06
N GLU A 4 -8.27 -1.04 12.43
CA GLU A 4 -9.55 -1.62 12.82
C GLU A 4 -10.27 -2.17 11.59
N THR A 5 -10.81 -3.37 11.72
CA THR A 5 -11.52 -4.03 10.64
C THR A 5 -12.49 -5.06 11.19
N SER A 6 -13.61 -5.24 10.52
CA SER A 6 -14.59 -6.29 10.89
C SER A 6 -14.10 -7.68 10.49
N ASP A 7 -13.16 -7.80 9.56
CA ASP A 7 -12.60 -9.06 9.10
C ASP A 7 -11.08 -8.93 8.90
N PRO A 8 -10.28 -9.09 9.98
CA PRO A 8 -8.83 -8.95 9.89
C PRO A 8 -8.16 -9.94 8.93
N GLY A 9 -8.66 -11.16 8.82
CA GLY A 9 -8.11 -12.16 7.91
C GLY A 9 -8.26 -11.73 6.45
N ARG A 10 -9.43 -11.23 6.07
CA ARG A 10 -9.70 -10.72 4.73
C ARG A 10 -8.86 -9.48 4.44
N ALA A 11 -8.75 -8.57 5.41
CA ALA A 11 -7.93 -7.37 5.25
C ALA A 11 -6.47 -7.72 5.01
N LEU A 12 -5.93 -8.72 5.70
CA LEU A 12 -4.57 -9.20 5.50
C LEU A 12 -4.39 -9.82 4.11
N ASP A 13 -5.33 -10.67 3.68
CA ASP A 13 -5.28 -11.29 2.36
C ASP A 13 -5.29 -10.24 1.25
N ARG A 14 -6.16 -9.24 1.36
CA ARG A 14 -6.25 -8.14 0.39
C ARG A 14 -4.98 -7.29 0.38
N THR A 15 -4.42 -7.03 1.54
CA THR A 15 -3.15 -6.30 1.65
C THR A 15 -2.03 -7.06 0.95
N ARG A 16 -1.95 -8.36 1.14
CA ARG A 16 -0.94 -9.22 0.49
C ARG A 16 -1.11 -9.26 -1.02
N GLU A 17 -2.34 -9.25 -1.53
CA GLU A 17 -2.58 -9.19 -2.98
C GLU A 17 -1.94 -7.97 -3.63
N VAL A 18 -1.88 -6.84 -2.93
CA VAL A 18 -1.24 -5.62 -3.43
C VAL A 18 0.26 -5.65 -3.21
N LEU A 19 0.72 -6.09 -2.04
CA LEU A 19 2.14 -6.06 -1.68
C LEU A 19 2.98 -7.07 -2.47
N GLU A 20 2.43 -8.24 -2.80
CA GLU A 20 3.17 -9.26 -3.56
C GLU A 20 3.72 -8.73 -4.89
N PRO A 21 2.90 -8.16 -5.79
CA PRO A 21 3.44 -7.62 -7.04
C PRO A 21 4.44 -6.48 -6.82
N VAL A 22 4.26 -5.68 -5.78
CA VAL A 22 5.22 -4.61 -5.44
C VAL A 22 6.57 -5.20 -5.04
N PHE A 23 6.58 -6.17 -4.15
CA PHE A 23 7.82 -6.76 -3.66
C PHE A 23 8.54 -7.59 -4.71
N LEU A 24 7.81 -8.27 -5.58
CA LEU A 24 8.40 -8.99 -6.71
C LEU A 24 9.16 -8.05 -7.66
N ARG A 25 8.75 -6.80 -7.76
CA ARG A 25 9.34 -5.80 -8.64
C ARG A 25 10.33 -4.87 -7.94
N SER A 26 10.59 -5.11 -6.66
CA SER A 26 11.48 -4.29 -5.84
C SER A 26 12.90 -4.85 -5.72
N GLY A 27 13.16 -6.04 -6.26
CA GLY A 27 14.46 -6.71 -6.14
C GLY A 27 15.55 -6.07 -7.00
N PRO A 28 16.83 -6.35 -6.69
CA PRO A 28 17.96 -5.89 -7.50
C PRO A 28 17.83 -6.41 -8.94
N GLY A 29 18.03 -5.54 -9.91
CA GLY A 29 17.90 -5.87 -11.32
C GLY A 29 16.48 -5.89 -11.86
N SER A 30 15.48 -5.70 -11.01
CA SER A 30 14.09 -5.57 -11.44
C SER A 30 13.82 -4.16 -11.94
N GLU A 31 13.09 -4.06 -13.05
CA GLU A 31 12.65 -2.78 -13.58
C GLU A 31 11.34 -2.36 -12.92
N TRP A 32 11.28 -1.10 -12.46
CA TRP A 32 10.05 -0.55 -11.89
C TRP A 32 9.05 -0.29 -13.01
N PRO A 33 7.85 -0.88 -12.99
CA PRO A 33 6.90 -0.77 -14.09
C PRO A 33 6.41 0.65 -14.35
N SER A 34 5.95 0.91 -15.57
CA SER A 34 5.20 2.10 -15.91
C SER A 34 3.84 2.11 -15.19
N LEU A 35 3.14 3.24 -15.21
CA LEU A 35 1.81 3.34 -14.61
C LEU A 35 0.83 2.32 -15.21
N ASP A 36 0.85 2.14 -16.53
CA ASP A 36 -0.01 1.14 -17.19
C ASP A 36 0.37 -0.28 -16.80
N GLY A 37 1.66 -0.56 -16.63
CA GLY A 37 2.13 -1.84 -16.12
C GLY A 37 1.63 -2.13 -14.71
N TRP A 38 1.57 -1.12 -13.85
CA TRP A 38 1.01 -1.25 -12.52
C TRP A 38 -0.50 -1.52 -12.52
N LYS A 39 -1.23 -0.88 -13.42
CA LYS A 39 -2.68 -1.12 -13.57
C LYS A 39 -2.98 -2.57 -13.93
N GLU A 40 -2.10 -3.22 -14.68
CA GLU A 40 -2.24 -4.64 -15.02
C GLU A 40 -1.78 -5.57 -13.89
N ALA A 41 -0.75 -5.17 -13.15
CA ALA A 41 -0.14 -6.00 -12.12
C ALA A 41 -0.92 -6.01 -10.80
N LEU A 42 -1.59 -4.90 -10.46
CA LEU A 42 -2.30 -4.73 -9.20
C LEU A 42 -3.75 -5.22 -9.32
N PRO A 43 -4.36 -5.65 -8.19
CA PRO A 43 -5.76 -6.06 -8.19
C PRO A 43 -6.70 -4.94 -8.63
N ALA A 44 -7.75 -5.30 -9.39
CA ALA A 44 -8.70 -4.32 -9.90
C ALA A 44 -9.38 -3.53 -8.77
N TRP A 45 -9.73 -4.17 -7.66
CA TRP A 45 -10.37 -3.49 -6.53
C TRP A 45 -9.48 -2.37 -5.95
N PHE A 46 -8.17 -2.56 -5.98
CA PHE A 46 -7.23 -1.55 -5.50
C PHE A 46 -7.11 -0.38 -6.50
N VAL A 47 -6.94 -0.70 -7.77
CA VAL A 47 -6.87 0.32 -8.83
C VAL A 47 -8.14 1.16 -8.87
N ASP A 48 -9.30 0.52 -8.72
CA ASP A 48 -10.60 1.20 -8.70
C ASP A 48 -10.78 2.11 -7.47
N SER A 49 -10.06 1.84 -6.38
CA SER A 49 -10.08 2.67 -5.19
C SER A 49 -9.23 3.94 -5.33
N CYS A 50 -8.32 3.98 -6.32
CA CYS A 50 -7.52 5.16 -6.61
C CYS A 50 -8.35 6.19 -7.38
N VAL A 51 -8.04 7.47 -7.17
CA VAL A 51 -8.67 8.55 -7.93
C VAL A 51 -7.76 8.98 -9.08
N ASP A 52 -8.36 9.54 -10.14
CA ASP A 52 -7.61 10.15 -11.23
C ASP A 52 -6.88 11.39 -10.72
N ASP A 53 -5.66 11.63 -11.19
CA ASP A 53 -4.88 12.82 -10.82
C ASP A 53 -5.64 14.13 -11.05
N ARG A 54 -6.54 14.16 -12.05
CA ARG A 54 -7.37 15.32 -12.36
C ARG A 54 -8.48 15.56 -11.34
N GLU A 55 -8.85 14.53 -10.60
CA GLU A 55 -9.93 14.58 -9.60
C GLU A 55 -9.39 14.83 -8.19
N LEU A 56 -8.06 14.82 -8.01
CA LEU A 56 -7.45 15.09 -6.72
C LEU A 56 -7.76 16.51 -6.26
N LYS A 57 -8.24 16.62 -5.02
CA LYS A 57 -8.47 17.89 -4.34
C LYS A 57 -7.42 18.06 -3.25
N ASP A 58 -6.77 19.19 -3.22
CA ASP A 58 -5.67 19.49 -2.29
C ASP A 58 -6.05 19.37 -0.81
N CYS A 59 -7.32 19.47 -0.49
CA CYS A 59 -7.81 19.44 0.89
C CYS A 59 -8.35 18.09 1.36
N VAL A 60 -8.30 17.05 0.52
CA VAL A 60 -8.84 15.72 0.88
C VAL A 60 -7.70 14.75 1.13
N LEU A 61 -7.44 14.44 2.41
CA LEU A 61 -6.33 13.59 2.84
C LEU A 61 -6.52 12.10 2.53
N ASP A 62 -7.74 11.67 2.23
CA ASP A 62 -8.09 10.26 2.00
C ASP A 62 -8.07 9.86 0.53
N GLN A 63 -7.62 10.75 -0.34
CA GLN A 63 -7.56 10.47 -1.78
C GLN A 63 -6.12 10.26 -2.24
N TRP A 64 -5.89 9.13 -2.93
CA TRP A 64 -4.61 8.81 -3.53
C TRP A 64 -4.80 8.46 -4.99
N SER A 65 -4.00 9.07 -5.87
CA SER A 65 -3.88 8.59 -7.23
C SER A 65 -2.94 7.37 -7.26
N LEU A 66 -3.12 6.50 -8.24
CA LEU A 66 -2.21 5.37 -8.40
C LEU A 66 -0.77 5.86 -8.65
N ARG A 67 -0.60 6.93 -9.41
CA ARG A 67 0.72 7.53 -9.69
C ARG A 67 1.45 7.92 -8.40
N ALA A 68 0.76 8.62 -7.49
CA ALA A 68 1.34 9.04 -6.22
C ALA A 68 1.63 7.84 -5.32
N TRP A 69 0.72 6.86 -5.28
CA TRP A 69 0.88 5.68 -4.45
C TRP A 69 2.09 4.85 -4.88
N VAL A 70 2.26 4.56 -6.18
CA VAL A 70 3.39 3.77 -6.66
C VAL A 70 4.72 4.51 -6.49
N TYR A 71 4.72 5.84 -6.57
CA TYR A 71 5.91 6.64 -6.30
C TYR A 71 6.44 6.37 -4.89
N TRP A 72 5.57 6.44 -3.88
CA TRP A 72 5.96 6.25 -2.49
C TRP A 72 6.25 4.79 -2.12
N PHE A 73 5.91 3.86 -2.99
CA PHE A 73 6.24 2.45 -2.82
C PHE A 73 7.55 2.04 -3.50
N GLN A 74 8.20 2.93 -4.23
CA GLN A 74 9.54 2.64 -4.77
C GLN A 74 10.50 2.27 -3.64
N PRO A 75 11.40 1.28 -3.86
CA PRO A 75 12.30 0.79 -2.79
C PRO A 75 13.16 1.89 -2.16
N ASP A 76 13.59 2.88 -2.94
CA ASP A 76 14.40 4.01 -2.48
C ASP A 76 13.58 5.09 -1.78
N GLN A 77 12.25 5.08 -1.88
CA GLN A 77 11.35 6.00 -1.19
C GLN A 77 10.81 5.42 0.12
N ARG A 78 10.86 4.10 0.28
CA ARG A 78 10.36 3.45 1.49
C ARG A 78 11.41 3.50 2.60
N ALA A 79 11.04 4.12 3.71
CA ALA A 79 11.86 4.13 4.93
C ALA A 79 11.45 3.01 5.91
N TRP A 80 10.77 1.98 5.40
CA TRP A 80 10.27 0.86 6.19
C TRP A 80 10.35 -0.42 5.37
N ARG A 81 10.37 -1.55 6.09
CA ARG A 81 10.24 -2.88 5.49
C ARG A 81 9.11 -3.63 6.16
N TRP A 82 8.36 -4.36 5.36
CA TRP A 82 7.32 -5.25 5.87
C TRP A 82 7.98 -6.39 6.63
N TRP A 83 7.58 -6.56 7.88
CA TRP A 83 8.08 -7.65 8.71
C TRP A 83 7.04 -8.76 8.80
N ASP A 84 5.86 -8.46 9.33
CA ASP A 84 4.79 -9.40 9.51
C ASP A 84 3.48 -8.68 9.79
N ALA A 85 2.37 -9.41 9.70
CA ALA A 85 1.06 -8.92 10.09
C ALA A 85 0.22 -10.07 10.63
N GLU A 86 -0.63 -9.76 11.61
CA GLU A 86 -1.48 -10.75 12.27
C GLU A 86 -2.85 -10.17 12.60
N PRO A 87 -3.92 -10.96 12.47
CA PRO A 87 -5.22 -10.59 13.02
C PRO A 87 -5.16 -10.62 14.56
N PHE A 88 -5.69 -9.57 15.19
CA PHE A 88 -5.68 -9.48 16.64
C PHE A 88 -6.86 -8.61 17.12
N ASP A 89 -7.78 -9.20 17.86
CA ASP A 89 -8.86 -8.51 18.57
C ASP A 89 -9.64 -7.50 17.70
N GLY A 90 -10.14 -7.94 16.55
CA GLY A 90 -10.89 -7.10 15.62
C GLY A 90 -10.04 -6.07 14.88
N LYS A 91 -8.73 -6.29 14.85
CA LYS A 91 -7.76 -5.40 14.19
C LYS A 91 -6.78 -6.20 13.36
N LEU A 92 -6.17 -5.54 12.40
CA LEU A 92 -4.99 -6.06 11.73
C LEU A 92 -3.77 -5.35 12.32
N ARG A 93 -2.90 -6.12 12.95
CA ARG A 93 -1.65 -5.61 13.53
C ARG A 93 -0.52 -5.84 12.55
N VAL A 94 0.14 -4.75 12.14
CA VAL A 94 1.22 -4.78 11.16
C VAL A 94 2.54 -4.41 11.84
N HIS A 95 3.54 -5.24 11.64
CA HIS A 95 4.90 -5.04 12.15
C HIS A 95 5.81 -4.60 11.02
N LEU A 96 6.46 -3.47 11.19
CA LEU A 96 7.39 -2.90 10.22
C LEU A 96 8.77 -2.73 10.82
N LEU A 97 9.80 -2.90 9.98
CA LEU A 97 11.15 -2.50 10.31
C LEU A 97 11.37 -1.10 9.74
N VAL A 98 11.59 -0.12 10.61
CA VAL A 98 11.87 1.26 10.19
C VAL A 98 13.37 1.38 9.89
N THR A 99 13.70 1.79 8.68
CA THR A 99 15.10 1.85 8.21
C THR A 99 15.67 3.27 8.21
N GLU A 100 14.81 4.28 8.14
CA GLU A 100 15.21 5.69 8.12
C GLU A 100 14.22 6.55 8.90
N ARG A 101 14.67 7.72 9.33
CA ARG A 101 13.82 8.70 9.99
C ARG A 101 14.03 10.08 9.35
N PRO A 102 12.97 10.89 9.16
CA PRO A 102 11.54 10.52 9.41
C PRO A 102 11.08 9.43 8.46
N TYR A 103 10.18 8.56 8.91
CA TYR A 103 9.62 7.59 7.99
C TYR A 103 8.19 7.95 7.59
N LEU A 104 7.99 8.08 6.31
CA LEU A 104 6.71 8.41 5.71
C LEU A 104 6.01 7.12 5.32
N ARG A 105 4.80 6.92 5.84
CA ARG A 105 4.03 5.70 5.63
C ARG A 105 2.59 5.92 5.15
N GLY A 106 2.29 7.14 4.68
CA GLY A 106 0.94 7.49 4.27
C GLY A 106 0.36 6.57 3.20
N ALA A 107 1.17 6.18 2.21
CA ALA A 107 0.74 5.26 1.16
C ALA A 107 0.41 3.86 1.72
N LEU A 108 1.19 3.36 2.67
CA LEU A 108 0.92 2.09 3.33
C LEU A 108 -0.33 2.18 4.21
N GLU A 109 -0.48 3.24 4.97
CA GLU A 109 -1.67 3.46 5.82
C GLU A 109 -2.94 3.48 4.97
N TRP A 110 -2.90 4.15 3.82
CA TRP A 110 -4.04 4.20 2.91
C TRP A 110 -4.36 2.82 2.33
N LEU A 111 -3.34 2.04 1.92
CA LEU A 111 -3.55 0.67 1.47
C LEU A 111 -4.27 -0.16 2.52
N LEU A 112 -3.79 -0.12 3.76
CA LEU A 112 -4.39 -0.87 4.86
C LEU A 112 -5.83 -0.47 5.12
N LYS A 113 -6.13 0.82 5.03
CA LYS A 113 -7.47 1.36 5.20
C LYS A 113 -8.42 0.85 4.10
N VAL A 114 -7.98 0.88 2.85
CA VAL A 114 -8.78 0.40 1.72
C VAL A 114 -8.98 -1.12 1.80
N ALA A 115 -7.95 -1.86 2.15
CA ALA A 115 -8.03 -3.31 2.30
C ALA A 115 -8.97 -3.72 3.44
N ALA A 116 -9.08 -2.91 4.48
CA ALA A 116 -9.93 -3.15 5.64
C ALA A 116 -11.41 -2.76 5.42
N ALA A 117 -11.69 -2.04 4.36
CA ALA A 117 -13.05 -1.58 4.06
C ALA A 117 -14.00 -2.71 3.64
#